data_3a5b1c0ad549d04a2d2983d427d744d2
#
_entry.id   3a5b1c0ad549d04a2d2983d427d744d2
#
_cell.length_a   1.000
_cell.length_b   1.000
_cell.length_c   1.000
_cell.angle_alpha   90.00
_cell.angle_beta   90.00
_cell.angle_gamma   90.00
#
_symmetry.space_group_name_H-M   'P 1'
#
loop_
_entity.id
_entity.type
_entity.pdbx_description
1 polymer ?
#
loop_
_entity_poly.entity_id
_entity_poly.type
_entity_poly.pdbx_seq_one_letter_code
_entity_poly.pdbx_strand_id
1 'polypeptide(L)'
;MSRCFFVALYCFVGFLISAQELNCKISIIKEASLEVNSTELDIFKELELVLTDLMNNTQWTKDRFTAEERINCAIQLQINKIPSSGTYVGAIQIQATRPVFNSNYNTLLFNFRDEDLAFSYSRNTLVTYTPNQFRDNLSSIMAYYAYFILGMDYDSFSSKGGSKYFNECQQIVSNAQNSGFSGWKSSEQGKRNRFWLVDNILQAAFEPLRDCNYAYHRNGMDQMYEDKVKGKKALYDALSKLNTVVQVRPNSPNVVNYLLCKRDELKSILSDSEVKEKTDFVTLLKRLDPSNSSKYQEILQ
;
A
#
# COMPACT_ATOMS: atom_id res chain seq x y z
N MET A 1 -6.56 21.89 -68.20
CA MET A 1 -6.26 20.67 -67.38
C MET A 1 -5.83 21.17 -66.00
N SER A 2 -6.80 21.22 -65.09
CA SER A 2 -6.53 21.67 -63.70
C SER A 2 -6.41 20.41 -62.81
N ARG A 3 -5.24 20.21 -62.19
CA ARG A 3 -4.98 19.16 -61.22
C ARG A 3 -5.27 19.67 -59.83
N CYS A 4 -6.41 19.26 -59.28
CA CYS A 4 -6.71 19.49 -57.86
C CYS A 4 -5.84 18.54 -56.99
N PHE A 5 -4.97 19.10 -56.17
CA PHE A 5 -4.22 18.41 -55.13
C PHE A 5 -5.12 18.33 -53.89
N PHE A 6 -5.62 17.15 -53.56
CA PHE A 6 -6.28 16.88 -52.27
C PHE A 6 -5.20 16.63 -51.24
N VAL A 7 -4.97 17.57 -50.34
CA VAL A 7 -4.17 17.40 -49.13
C VAL A 7 -5.08 16.79 -48.04
N ALA A 8 -4.95 15.49 -47.81
CA ALA A 8 -5.60 14.82 -46.71
C ALA A 8 -4.88 15.19 -45.41
N LEU A 9 -5.45 16.12 -44.63
CA LEU A 9 -5.01 16.50 -43.28
C LEU A 9 -5.40 15.36 -42.33
N TYR A 10 -4.47 14.44 -42.04
CA TYR A 10 -4.63 13.43 -41.00
C TYR A 10 -4.55 14.15 -39.63
N CYS A 11 -5.71 14.46 -39.04
CA CYS A 11 -5.80 14.81 -37.63
C CYS A 11 -5.41 13.62 -36.78
N PHE A 12 -4.17 13.56 -36.34
CA PHE A 12 -3.73 12.67 -35.26
C PHE A 12 -4.41 13.17 -33.96
N VAL A 13 -5.60 12.68 -33.66
CA VAL A 13 -6.20 12.80 -32.35
C VAL A 13 -5.36 11.88 -31.46
N GLY A 14 -4.32 12.42 -30.85
CA GLY A 14 -3.61 11.77 -29.76
C GLY A 14 -4.61 11.54 -28.64
N PHE A 15 -5.08 10.31 -28.48
CA PHE A 15 -5.71 9.88 -27.25
C PHE A 15 -4.69 10.16 -26.14
N LEU A 16 -4.95 11.18 -25.33
CA LEU A 16 -4.30 11.36 -24.05
C LEU A 16 -4.76 10.17 -23.19
N ILE A 17 -4.06 9.05 -23.33
CA ILE A 17 -4.20 7.93 -22.42
C ILE A 17 -3.66 8.48 -21.09
N SER A 18 -4.57 8.87 -20.22
CA SER A 18 -4.25 9.28 -18.87
C SER A 18 -3.53 8.11 -18.21
N ALA A 19 -2.27 8.33 -17.88
CA ALA A 19 -1.47 7.33 -17.19
C ALA A 19 -2.03 7.17 -15.77
N GLN A 20 -2.80 6.12 -15.56
CA GLN A 20 -3.36 5.77 -14.25
C GLN A 20 -2.43 4.72 -13.65
N GLU A 21 -1.79 5.06 -12.55
CA GLU A 21 -0.82 4.18 -11.89
C GLU A 21 -1.50 3.09 -11.04
N LEU A 22 -2.68 3.41 -10.49
CA LEU A 22 -3.41 2.54 -9.59
C LEU A 22 -4.62 1.91 -10.29
N ASN A 23 -4.89 0.66 -9.94
CA ASN A 23 -6.15 -0.04 -10.18
C ASN A 23 -6.75 -0.37 -8.82
N CYS A 24 -7.35 0.63 -8.20
CA CYS A 24 -7.82 0.58 -6.82
C CYS A 24 -9.32 0.28 -6.76
N LYS A 25 -9.69 -0.75 -6.00
CA LYS A 25 -11.07 -1.04 -5.64
C LYS A 25 -11.39 -0.46 -4.27
N ILE A 26 -12.39 0.40 -4.20
CA ILE A 26 -12.87 0.98 -2.94
C ILE A 26 -14.13 0.25 -2.47
N SER A 27 -14.25 0.07 -1.16
CA SER A 27 -15.48 -0.39 -0.52
C SER A 27 -15.68 0.31 0.82
N ILE A 28 -16.95 0.59 1.17
CA ILE A 28 -17.31 1.17 2.45
C ILE A 28 -18.25 0.21 3.16
N ILE A 29 -17.86 -0.22 4.34
CA ILE A 29 -18.67 -1.07 5.19
C ILE A 29 -18.99 -0.36 6.51
N LYS A 30 -20.09 -0.71 7.12
CA LYS A 30 -20.40 -0.29 8.47
C LYS A 30 -20.06 -1.39 9.47
N GLU A 31 -19.71 -1.01 10.70
CA GLU A 31 -19.64 -1.96 11.79
C GLU A 31 -21.02 -2.62 12.01
N ALA A 32 -21.03 -3.90 12.40
CA ALA A 32 -22.26 -4.68 12.52
C ALA A 32 -23.27 -4.06 13.49
N SER A 33 -22.77 -3.45 14.57
CA SER A 33 -23.57 -2.78 15.60
C SER A 33 -24.08 -1.39 15.20
N LEU A 34 -23.54 -0.80 14.13
CA LEU A 34 -23.92 0.55 13.69
C LEU A 34 -25.20 0.51 12.88
N GLU A 35 -26.25 1.13 13.37
CA GLU A 35 -27.49 1.35 12.63
C GLU A 35 -27.34 2.55 11.70
N VAL A 36 -27.68 2.36 10.42
CA VAL A 36 -27.68 3.39 9.39
C VAL A 36 -28.97 3.35 8.59
N ASN A 37 -29.48 4.49 8.21
CA ASN A 37 -30.66 4.60 7.36
C ASN A 37 -30.31 4.46 5.86
N SER A 38 -31.32 4.39 5.01
CA SER A 38 -31.15 4.26 3.55
C SER A 38 -30.38 5.44 2.94
N THR A 39 -30.56 6.64 3.45
CA THR A 39 -29.87 7.84 2.98
C THR A 39 -28.37 7.74 3.21
N GLU A 40 -27.94 7.26 4.38
CA GLU A 40 -26.51 7.03 4.68
C GLU A 40 -25.91 5.93 3.78
N LEU A 41 -26.67 4.86 3.50
CA LEU A 41 -26.20 3.81 2.56
C LEU A 41 -26.02 4.35 1.15
N ASP A 42 -26.88 5.27 0.71
CA ASP A 42 -26.73 5.92 -0.59
C ASP A 42 -25.50 6.87 -0.61
N ILE A 43 -25.24 7.57 0.50
CA ILE A 43 -24.02 8.39 0.65
C ILE A 43 -22.77 7.52 0.58
N PHE A 44 -22.77 6.34 1.21
CA PHE A 44 -21.63 5.41 1.13
C PHE A 44 -21.37 4.93 -0.30
N LYS A 45 -22.39 4.59 -1.06
CA LYS A 45 -22.25 4.20 -2.47
C LYS A 45 -21.71 5.34 -3.34
N GLU A 46 -22.20 6.56 -3.15
CA GLU A 46 -21.70 7.74 -3.84
C GLU A 46 -20.23 7.98 -3.51
N LEU A 47 -19.87 7.89 -2.22
CA LEU A 47 -18.50 8.08 -1.75
C LEU A 47 -17.55 7.01 -2.30
N GLU A 48 -17.99 5.74 -2.41
CA GLU A 48 -17.21 4.68 -3.07
C GLU A 48 -16.82 5.06 -4.50
N LEU A 49 -17.76 5.62 -5.27
CA LEU A 49 -17.50 6.07 -6.64
C LEU A 49 -16.54 7.24 -6.67
N VAL A 50 -16.75 8.24 -5.81
CA VAL A 50 -15.90 9.44 -5.73
C VAL A 50 -14.46 9.08 -5.34
N LEU A 51 -14.28 8.19 -4.36
CA LEU A 51 -12.94 7.74 -3.94
C LEU A 51 -12.29 6.83 -4.99
N THR A 52 -13.08 6.02 -5.70
CA THR A 52 -12.58 5.21 -6.80
C THR A 52 -12.06 6.10 -7.92
N ASP A 53 -12.78 7.16 -8.25
CA ASP A 53 -12.36 8.15 -9.24
C ASP A 53 -11.09 8.88 -8.79
N LEU A 54 -11.04 9.35 -7.54
CA LEU A 54 -9.85 10.00 -6.97
C LEU A 54 -8.61 9.09 -7.07
N MET A 55 -8.72 7.83 -6.69
CA MET A 55 -7.56 6.92 -6.67
C MET A 55 -7.10 6.54 -8.07
N ASN A 56 -8.03 6.28 -8.99
CA ASN A 56 -7.72 5.70 -10.30
C ASN A 56 -7.54 6.74 -11.40
N ASN A 57 -8.10 7.95 -11.25
CA ASN A 57 -8.07 8.98 -12.28
C ASN A 57 -7.18 10.17 -11.94
N THR A 58 -6.65 10.26 -10.71
CA THR A 58 -5.59 11.22 -10.36
C THR A 58 -4.26 10.74 -10.94
N GLN A 59 -3.51 11.63 -11.58
CA GLN A 59 -2.15 11.38 -11.99
C GLN A 59 -1.21 11.56 -10.79
N TRP A 60 -0.78 10.45 -10.19
CA TRP A 60 0.09 10.46 -9.00
C TRP A 60 1.57 10.60 -9.35
N THR A 61 1.95 10.22 -10.59
CA THR A 61 3.34 10.27 -11.07
C THR A 61 3.42 10.94 -12.43
N LYS A 62 4.65 11.13 -12.93
CA LYS A 62 4.91 11.54 -14.31
C LYS A 62 5.19 10.35 -15.23
N ASP A 63 5.27 9.16 -14.66
CA ASP A 63 5.58 7.93 -15.38
C ASP A 63 4.31 7.44 -16.12
N ARG A 64 4.48 6.67 -17.17
CA ARG A 64 3.38 6.12 -17.94
C ARG A 64 3.25 4.64 -17.63
N PHE A 65 2.06 4.24 -17.23
CA PHE A 65 1.71 2.85 -16.96
C PHE A 65 0.80 2.31 -18.06
N THR A 66 1.07 1.10 -18.53
CA THR A 66 0.08 0.36 -19.32
C THR A 66 -1.00 -0.20 -18.39
N ALA A 67 -2.09 -0.72 -18.94
CA ALA A 67 -3.18 -1.28 -18.14
C ALA A 67 -2.70 -2.47 -17.27
N GLU A 68 -1.75 -3.24 -17.78
CA GLU A 68 -1.15 -4.42 -17.14
C GLU A 68 -0.14 -4.04 -16.05
N GLU A 69 0.46 -2.85 -16.13
CA GLU A 69 1.44 -2.36 -15.16
C GLU A 69 0.81 -1.66 -13.96
N ARG A 70 -0.50 -1.42 -13.99
CA ARG A 70 -1.21 -0.77 -12.88
C ARG A 70 -1.08 -1.58 -11.60
N ILE A 71 -0.86 -0.87 -10.50
CA ILE A 71 -0.74 -1.48 -9.18
C ILE A 71 -2.14 -1.83 -8.68
N ASN A 72 -2.41 -3.12 -8.55
CA ASN A 72 -3.70 -3.58 -8.01
C ASN A 72 -3.76 -3.31 -6.51
N CYS A 73 -4.76 -2.55 -6.08
CA CYS A 73 -5.00 -2.27 -4.69
C CYS A 73 -6.49 -2.30 -4.31
N ALA A 74 -6.75 -2.56 -3.05
CA ALA A 74 -8.06 -2.51 -2.44
C ALA A 74 -8.01 -1.67 -1.18
N ILE A 75 -8.98 -0.77 -1.03
CA ILE A 75 -9.12 0.07 0.14
C ILE A 75 -10.54 -0.08 0.66
N GLN A 76 -10.67 -0.49 1.93
CA GLN A 76 -11.95 -0.65 2.60
C GLN A 76 -12.03 0.32 3.78
N LEU A 77 -13.02 1.21 3.74
CA LEU A 77 -13.35 2.08 4.85
C LEU A 77 -14.41 1.36 5.71
N GLN A 78 -14.09 1.12 6.97
CA GLN A 78 -15.05 0.59 7.96
C GLN A 78 -15.52 1.74 8.82
N ILE A 79 -16.82 2.07 8.74
CA ILE A 79 -17.43 3.12 9.54
C ILE A 79 -17.91 2.52 10.85
N ASN A 80 -17.31 2.97 11.96
CA ASN A 80 -17.63 2.49 13.31
C ASN A 80 -18.60 3.43 14.02
N LYS A 81 -18.59 4.74 13.70
CA LYS A 81 -19.46 5.74 14.34
C LYS A 81 -19.83 6.84 13.34
N ILE A 82 -21.01 7.41 13.53
CA ILE A 82 -21.51 8.62 12.87
C ILE A 82 -21.86 9.62 13.98
N PRO A 83 -20.88 10.42 14.47
CA PRO A 83 -21.11 11.33 15.60
C PRO A 83 -22.15 12.41 15.32
N SER A 84 -22.23 12.83 14.06
CA SER A 84 -23.26 13.73 13.54
C SER A 84 -23.47 13.46 12.05
N SER A 85 -24.59 13.93 11.50
CA SER A 85 -24.87 13.77 10.07
C SER A 85 -23.70 14.28 9.22
N GLY A 86 -23.23 13.44 8.29
CA GLY A 86 -22.09 13.74 7.42
C GLY A 86 -20.70 13.68 8.08
N THR A 87 -20.59 13.19 9.32
CA THR A 87 -19.30 13.00 10.01
C THR A 87 -19.10 11.53 10.33
N TYR A 88 -17.99 10.96 9.91
CA TYR A 88 -17.71 9.53 9.97
C TYR A 88 -16.41 9.26 10.69
N VAL A 89 -16.41 8.23 11.55
CA VAL A 89 -15.23 7.77 12.29
C VAL A 89 -15.12 6.25 12.16
N GLY A 90 -13.92 5.75 11.96
CA GLY A 90 -13.72 4.32 11.79
C GLY A 90 -12.28 3.92 11.57
N ALA A 91 -12.07 2.91 10.74
CA ALA A 91 -10.77 2.41 10.33
C ALA A 91 -10.72 2.26 8.80
N ILE A 92 -9.52 2.25 8.26
CA ILE A 92 -9.28 2.01 6.84
C ILE A 92 -8.29 0.86 6.68
N GLN A 93 -8.66 -0.13 5.86
CA GLN A 93 -7.81 -1.26 5.48
C GLN A 93 -7.29 -1.03 4.07
N ILE A 94 -5.98 -1.10 3.90
CA ILE A 94 -5.30 -0.90 2.62
C ILE A 94 -4.57 -2.17 2.25
N GLN A 95 -4.80 -2.67 1.04
CA GLN A 95 -4.05 -3.76 0.43
C GLN A 95 -3.50 -3.35 -0.92
N ALA A 96 -2.26 -3.74 -1.22
CA ALA A 96 -1.69 -3.61 -2.55
C ALA A 96 -0.94 -4.88 -2.92
N THR A 97 -1.01 -5.28 -4.19
CA THR A 97 -0.34 -6.47 -4.72
C THR A 97 0.51 -6.12 -5.93
N ARG A 98 1.52 -6.93 -6.17
CA ARG A 98 2.43 -6.84 -7.30
C ARG A 98 2.46 -8.17 -8.05
N PRO A 99 2.39 -8.18 -9.40
CA PRO A 99 2.59 -9.39 -10.17
C PRO A 99 4.03 -9.90 -10.00
N VAL A 100 4.17 -11.22 -9.89
CA VAL A 100 5.47 -11.90 -9.89
C VAL A 100 5.86 -12.23 -11.33
N PHE A 101 7.09 -11.91 -11.70
CA PHE A 101 7.58 -12.09 -13.06
C PHE A 101 7.41 -13.53 -13.56
N ASN A 102 6.92 -13.68 -14.77
CA ASN A 102 6.66 -14.94 -15.46
C ASN A 102 5.81 -15.95 -14.66
N SER A 103 4.82 -15.45 -13.91
CA SER A 103 3.89 -16.24 -13.13
C SER A 103 2.48 -15.62 -13.13
N ASN A 104 1.47 -16.41 -12.76
CA ASN A 104 0.10 -15.93 -12.55
C ASN A 104 -0.14 -15.51 -11.08
N TYR A 105 0.91 -15.44 -10.26
CA TYR A 105 0.82 -15.12 -8.85
C TYR A 105 1.04 -13.62 -8.60
N ASN A 106 0.21 -13.05 -7.72
CA ASN A 106 0.39 -11.69 -7.23
C ASN A 106 0.84 -11.75 -5.77
N THR A 107 2.04 -11.25 -5.50
CA THR A 107 2.56 -11.15 -4.13
C THR A 107 1.96 -9.95 -3.40
N LEU A 108 1.66 -10.12 -2.13
CA LEU A 108 1.14 -9.04 -1.29
C LEU A 108 2.27 -8.05 -0.97
N LEU A 109 2.16 -6.85 -1.51
CA LEU A 109 3.15 -5.80 -1.36
C LEU A 109 2.98 -5.02 -0.05
N PHE A 110 1.72 -4.73 0.29
CA PHE A 110 1.34 -3.95 1.45
C PHE A 110 -0.04 -4.38 1.96
N ASN A 111 -0.18 -4.49 3.28
CA ASN A 111 -1.45 -4.75 3.94
C ASN A 111 -1.45 -4.08 5.30
N PHE A 112 -2.20 -3.01 5.46
CA PHE A 112 -2.17 -2.19 6.65
C PHE A 112 -3.58 -1.78 7.07
N ARG A 113 -3.84 -1.85 8.38
CA ARG A 113 -5.06 -1.33 8.99
C ARG A 113 -4.71 -0.09 9.81
N ASP A 114 -5.29 1.03 9.40
CA ASP A 114 -5.18 2.32 10.06
C ASP A 114 -6.48 2.60 10.82
N GLU A 115 -6.37 2.76 12.13
CA GLU A 115 -7.51 2.98 13.02
C GLU A 115 -7.89 4.46 13.15
N ASP A 116 -7.12 5.36 12.53
CA ASP A 116 -7.29 6.81 12.63
C ASP A 116 -8.06 7.40 11.44
N LEU A 117 -9.19 6.78 11.07
CA LEU A 117 -10.09 7.29 10.04
C LEU A 117 -11.15 8.20 10.67
N ALA A 118 -11.12 9.48 10.34
CA ALA A 118 -12.18 10.44 10.67
C ALA A 118 -12.32 11.45 9.54
N PHE A 119 -13.53 11.70 9.07
CA PHE A 119 -13.77 12.65 7.97
C PHE A 119 -15.21 13.18 7.98
N SER A 120 -15.41 14.27 7.24
CA SER A 120 -16.75 14.77 6.92
C SER A 120 -17.00 14.62 5.42
N TYR A 121 -18.20 14.19 5.07
CA TYR A 121 -18.66 14.10 3.68
C TYR A 121 -20.15 14.33 3.59
N SER A 122 -20.59 15.05 2.59
CA SER A 122 -22.00 15.21 2.23
C SER A 122 -22.19 14.98 0.73
N ARG A 123 -23.41 14.66 0.31
CA ARG A 123 -23.73 14.41 -1.10
C ARG A 123 -23.22 15.52 -2.00
N ASN A 124 -22.75 15.15 -3.18
CA ASN A 124 -22.18 16.06 -4.20
C ASN A 124 -20.95 16.85 -3.74
N THR A 125 -20.29 16.43 -2.65
CA THR A 125 -19.02 17.07 -2.25
C THR A 125 -17.88 16.51 -3.11
N LEU A 126 -17.13 17.41 -3.74
CA LEU A 126 -15.95 17.05 -4.51
C LEU A 126 -14.79 16.71 -3.56
N VAL A 127 -14.27 15.50 -3.66
CA VAL A 127 -13.07 15.06 -2.94
C VAL A 127 -11.87 15.13 -3.89
N THR A 128 -10.98 16.08 -3.66
CA THR A 128 -9.78 16.28 -4.50
C THR A 128 -8.55 16.49 -3.64
N TYR A 129 -7.45 15.90 -4.05
CA TYR A 129 -6.14 16.16 -3.44
C TYR A 129 -5.48 17.38 -4.10
N THR A 130 -4.89 18.23 -3.28
CA THR A 130 -4.07 19.36 -3.74
C THR A 130 -2.68 19.24 -3.12
N PRO A 131 -1.60 19.13 -3.92
CA PRO A 131 -0.24 19.04 -3.40
C PRO A 131 0.10 20.24 -2.48
N ASN A 132 0.89 19.97 -1.45
CA ASN A 132 1.41 20.94 -0.49
C ASN A 132 0.34 21.67 0.35
N GLN A 133 -0.91 21.18 0.37
CA GLN A 133 -1.99 21.77 1.15
C GLN A 133 -2.80 20.69 1.86
N PHE A 134 -3.20 20.98 3.10
CA PHE A 134 -4.24 20.20 3.76
C PHE A 134 -5.60 20.85 3.48
N ARG A 135 -6.43 20.21 2.66
CA ARG A 135 -7.81 20.66 2.37
C ARG A 135 -8.83 20.00 3.29
N ASP A 136 -8.80 18.68 3.33
CA ASP A 136 -9.64 17.84 4.16
C ASP A 136 -8.90 16.56 4.53
N ASN A 137 -9.40 15.87 5.57
CA ASN A 137 -8.71 14.70 6.09
C ASN A 137 -8.86 13.49 5.15
N LEU A 138 -10.00 13.32 4.50
CA LEU A 138 -10.25 12.16 3.63
C LEU A 138 -9.35 12.16 2.40
N SER A 139 -9.31 13.28 1.66
CA SER A 139 -8.44 13.40 0.49
C SER A 139 -6.95 13.26 0.87
N SER A 140 -6.55 13.77 2.04
CA SER A 140 -5.19 13.63 2.56
C SER A 140 -4.85 12.19 2.91
N ILE A 141 -5.76 11.43 3.53
CA ILE A 141 -5.58 9.99 3.82
C ILE A 141 -5.45 9.20 2.51
N MET A 142 -6.34 9.43 1.55
CA MET A 142 -6.32 8.73 0.26
C MET A 142 -5.03 9.00 -0.51
N ALA A 143 -4.61 10.27 -0.60
CA ALA A 143 -3.35 10.65 -1.24
C ALA A 143 -2.12 10.05 -0.54
N TYR A 144 -2.12 10.05 0.80
CA TYR A 144 -1.05 9.44 1.58
C TYR A 144 -0.89 7.95 1.21
N TYR A 145 -1.99 7.19 1.14
CA TYR A 145 -1.91 5.77 0.79
C TYR A 145 -1.63 5.52 -0.69
N ALA A 146 -2.07 6.41 -1.59
CA ALA A 146 -1.65 6.35 -2.99
C ALA A 146 -0.13 6.44 -3.13
N TYR A 147 0.49 7.46 -2.52
CA TYR A 147 1.94 7.62 -2.53
C TYR A 147 2.67 6.53 -1.74
N PHE A 148 2.12 6.03 -0.63
CA PHE A 148 2.74 4.95 0.13
C PHE A 148 2.78 3.65 -0.68
N ILE A 149 1.69 3.30 -1.37
CA ILE A 149 1.62 2.15 -2.29
C ILE A 149 2.64 2.29 -3.41
N LEU A 150 2.71 3.46 -4.06
CA LEU A 150 3.73 3.76 -5.07
C LEU A 150 5.15 3.61 -4.52
N GLY A 151 5.39 4.12 -3.32
CA GLY A 151 6.68 3.97 -2.65
C GLY A 151 7.09 2.52 -2.46
N MET A 152 6.18 1.68 -1.98
CA MET A 152 6.40 0.25 -1.79
C MET A 152 6.63 -0.49 -3.10
N ASP A 153 5.86 -0.15 -4.14
CA ASP A 153 5.96 -0.76 -5.46
C ASP A 153 7.31 -0.45 -6.11
N TYR A 154 7.68 0.83 -6.19
CA TYR A 154 8.96 1.24 -6.76
C TYR A 154 10.17 0.67 -6.00
N ASP A 155 10.09 0.56 -4.66
CA ASP A 155 11.12 -0.12 -3.86
C ASP A 155 11.21 -1.61 -4.19
N SER A 156 10.13 -2.24 -4.64
CA SER A 156 10.13 -3.65 -5.02
C SER A 156 10.83 -3.94 -6.36
N PHE A 157 10.97 -2.93 -7.21
CA PHE A 157 11.65 -3.03 -8.53
C PHE A 157 13.07 -2.46 -8.53
N SER A 158 13.34 -1.46 -7.69
CA SER A 158 14.64 -0.80 -7.59
C SER A 158 14.95 -0.44 -6.15
N SER A 159 16.15 -0.75 -5.67
CA SER A 159 16.57 -0.39 -4.31
C SER A 159 16.36 1.11 -4.07
N LYS A 160 15.55 1.44 -3.07
CA LYS A 160 15.16 2.81 -2.69
C LYS A 160 14.49 3.62 -3.82
N GLY A 161 13.94 2.96 -4.84
CA GLY A 161 13.24 3.61 -5.96
C GLY A 161 12.00 4.40 -5.54
N GLY A 162 11.36 4.00 -4.44
CA GLY A 162 10.17 4.64 -3.87
C GLY A 162 10.42 5.91 -3.06
N SER A 163 11.69 6.35 -2.87
CA SER A 163 12.04 7.46 -1.97
C SER A 163 11.25 8.75 -2.27
N LYS A 164 11.08 9.11 -3.55
CA LYS A 164 10.32 10.29 -3.94
C LYS A 164 8.86 10.26 -3.43
N TYR A 165 8.23 9.08 -3.43
CA TYR A 165 6.84 8.91 -3.01
C TYR A 165 6.69 8.90 -1.50
N PHE A 166 7.64 8.31 -0.78
CA PHE A 166 7.66 8.41 0.68
C PHE A 166 7.89 9.85 1.15
N ASN A 167 8.66 10.66 0.40
CA ASN A 167 8.79 12.08 0.68
C ASN A 167 7.46 12.83 0.47
N GLU A 168 6.64 12.47 -0.53
CA GLU A 168 5.28 13.00 -0.69
C GLU A 168 4.40 12.62 0.51
N CYS A 169 4.48 11.37 1.00
CA CYS A 169 3.79 10.96 2.22
C CYS A 169 4.22 11.82 3.43
N GLN A 170 5.52 12.08 3.58
CA GLN A 170 6.05 12.92 4.66
C GLN A 170 5.57 14.37 4.54
N GLN A 171 5.44 14.89 3.32
CA GLN A 171 4.90 16.23 3.08
C GLN A 171 3.41 16.30 3.45
N ILE A 172 2.62 15.28 3.11
CA ILE A 172 1.20 15.20 3.50
C ILE A 172 1.08 15.16 5.03
N VAL A 173 1.89 14.36 5.71
CA VAL A 173 1.95 14.31 7.18
C VAL A 173 2.25 15.69 7.76
N SER A 174 3.26 16.39 7.22
CA SER A 174 3.65 17.72 7.67
C SER A 174 2.51 18.73 7.53
N ASN A 175 1.80 18.71 6.41
CA ASN A 175 0.66 19.60 6.15
C ASN A 175 -0.52 19.32 7.09
N ALA A 176 -0.71 18.04 7.49
CA ALA A 176 -1.84 17.60 8.30
C ALA A 176 -1.63 17.71 9.82
N GLN A 177 -0.42 18.00 10.30
CA GLN A 177 -0.09 17.99 11.74
C GLN A 177 -0.98 18.92 12.59
N ASN A 178 -1.41 20.04 12.04
CA ASN A 178 -2.23 21.02 12.74
C ASN A 178 -3.73 20.91 12.41
N SER A 179 -4.15 19.87 11.71
CA SER A 179 -5.52 19.67 11.25
C SER A 179 -6.53 19.34 12.38
N GLY A 180 -6.03 18.89 13.55
CA GLY A 180 -6.88 18.40 14.64
C GLY A 180 -7.29 16.92 14.51
N PHE A 181 -7.05 16.27 13.37
CA PHE A 181 -7.32 14.84 13.17
C PHE A 181 -6.18 13.95 13.67
N SER A 182 -6.52 12.73 14.12
CA SER A 182 -5.56 11.71 14.52
C SER A 182 -4.86 11.06 13.33
N GLY A 183 -3.72 10.40 13.63
CA GLY A 183 -2.94 9.64 12.65
C GLY A 183 -1.77 10.40 12.04
N TRP A 184 -1.62 11.71 12.34
CA TRP A 184 -0.62 12.58 11.72
C TRP A 184 0.52 13.03 12.63
N LYS A 185 0.48 12.70 13.93
CA LYS A 185 1.43 13.21 14.92
C LYS A 185 2.29 12.12 15.54
N SER A 186 3.55 12.46 15.83
CA SER A 186 4.47 11.57 16.55
C SER A 186 4.09 11.34 18.00
N SER A 187 3.34 12.28 18.60
CA SER A 187 2.93 12.25 20.01
C SER A 187 1.76 11.32 20.30
N GLU A 188 1.11 10.78 19.25
CA GLU A 188 -0.03 9.86 19.41
C GLU A 188 0.45 8.50 19.91
N GLN A 189 -0.42 7.84 20.70
CA GLN A 189 -0.08 6.55 21.31
C GLN A 189 0.05 5.44 20.29
N GLY A 190 0.86 4.42 20.61
CA GLY A 190 0.96 3.17 19.85
C GLY A 190 1.94 3.18 18.69
N LYS A 191 2.40 4.33 18.20
CA LYS A 191 3.38 4.49 17.11
C LYS A 191 3.04 3.67 15.85
N ARG A 192 1.75 3.49 15.54
CA ARG A 192 1.25 2.69 14.42
C ARG A 192 0.45 3.51 13.41
N ASN A 193 0.53 4.82 13.49
CA ASN A 193 -0.19 5.75 12.62
C ASN A 193 0.61 6.11 11.36
N ARG A 194 0.02 6.94 10.49
CA ARG A 194 0.60 7.41 9.23
C ARG A 194 1.93 8.14 9.43
N PHE A 195 2.05 8.94 10.52
CA PHE A 195 3.32 9.60 10.85
C PHE A 195 4.44 8.57 10.99
N TRP A 196 4.30 7.60 11.91
CA TRP A 196 5.35 6.62 12.19
C TRP A 196 5.60 5.67 11.03
N LEU A 197 4.58 5.38 10.21
CA LEU A 197 4.73 4.51 9.07
C LEU A 197 5.72 5.08 8.04
N VAL A 198 5.60 6.38 7.71
CA VAL A 198 6.49 7.03 6.74
C VAL A 198 7.78 7.53 7.38
N ASP A 199 7.74 8.04 8.61
CA ASP A 199 8.94 8.51 9.31
C ASP A 199 9.95 7.37 9.48
N ASN A 200 9.49 6.19 9.90
CA ASN A 200 10.34 5.01 9.99
C ASN A 200 10.95 4.65 8.63
N ILE A 201 10.14 4.52 7.57
CA ILE A 201 10.65 4.04 6.27
C ILE A 201 11.72 4.98 5.67
N LEU A 202 11.71 6.26 6.02
CA LEU A 202 12.67 7.26 5.56
C LEU A 202 13.95 7.33 6.43
N GLN A 203 13.95 6.75 7.64
CA GLN A 203 15.13 6.74 8.50
C GLN A 203 16.17 5.73 8.01
N ALA A 204 17.46 6.08 8.14
CA ALA A 204 18.58 5.19 7.79
C ALA A 204 18.52 3.83 8.50
N ALA A 205 18.02 3.80 9.74
CA ALA A 205 17.83 2.56 10.50
C ALA A 205 16.88 1.56 9.83
N PHE A 206 16.00 2.03 8.93
CA PHE A 206 15.04 1.21 8.17
C PHE A 206 15.44 0.97 6.72
N GLU A 207 16.60 1.44 6.27
CA GLU A 207 17.12 1.10 4.94
C GLU A 207 17.14 -0.41 4.68
N PRO A 208 17.54 -1.28 5.65
CA PRO A 208 17.52 -2.72 5.42
C PRO A 208 16.11 -3.31 5.20
N LEU A 209 15.03 -2.66 5.67
CA LEU A 209 13.65 -3.05 5.35
C LEU A 209 13.35 -2.77 3.86
N ARG A 210 13.78 -1.64 3.34
CA ARG A 210 13.63 -1.29 1.93
C ARG A 210 14.47 -2.20 1.03
N ASP A 211 15.70 -2.49 1.44
CA ASP A 211 16.58 -3.44 0.75
C ASP A 211 16.03 -4.88 0.83
N CYS A 212 15.34 -5.24 1.92
CA CYS A 212 14.62 -6.49 2.04
C CYS A 212 13.46 -6.53 1.03
N ASN A 213 12.65 -5.48 0.95
CA ASN A 213 11.52 -5.40 0.01
C ASN A 213 12.00 -5.60 -1.45
N TYR A 214 13.07 -4.92 -1.86
CA TYR A 214 13.68 -5.11 -3.17
C TYR A 214 14.17 -6.55 -3.38
N ALA A 215 15.02 -7.05 -2.47
CA ALA A 215 15.66 -8.35 -2.64
C ALA A 215 14.63 -9.51 -2.59
N TYR A 216 13.63 -9.41 -1.71
CA TYR A 216 12.56 -10.38 -1.60
C TYR A 216 11.80 -10.53 -2.93
N HIS A 217 11.40 -9.41 -3.53
CA HIS A 217 10.64 -9.45 -4.77
C HIS A 217 11.52 -9.71 -6.00
N ARG A 218 12.57 -8.90 -6.19
CA ARG A 218 13.34 -8.92 -7.44
C ARG A 218 14.33 -10.08 -7.54
N ASN A 219 15.00 -10.40 -6.41
CA ASN A 219 16.01 -11.47 -6.38
C ASN A 219 15.43 -12.81 -5.89
N GLY A 220 14.30 -12.79 -5.18
CA GLY A 220 13.59 -13.97 -4.70
C GLY A 220 12.42 -14.34 -5.61
N MET A 221 11.28 -13.68 -5.43
CA MET A 221 10.02 -14.03 -6.11
C MET A 221 10.14 -14.05 -7.64
N ASP A 222 10.72 -13.01 -8.23
CA ASP A 222 10.86 -12.88 -9.69
C ASP A 222 11.88 -13.89 -10.30
N GLN A 223 12.68 -14.58 -9.50
CA GLN A 223 13.63 -15.59 -9.96
C GLN A 223 13.12 -17.03 -9.78
N MET A 224 12.01 -17.24 -9.06
CA MET A 224 11.52 -18.58 -8.74
C MET A 224 11.07 -19.38 -9.96
N TYR A 225 10.66 -18.72 -11.04
CA TYR A 225 10.28 -19.40 -12.27
C TYR A 225 11.47 -20.11 -12.93
N GLU A 226 12.66 -19.57 -12.73
CA GLU A 226 13.91 -20.08 -13.31
C GLU A 226 14.57 -21.12 -12.38
N ASP A 227 14.67 -20.81 -11.08
CA ASP A 227 15.30 -21.66 -10.08
C ASP A 227 14.63 -21.45 -8.69
N LYS A 228 13.78 -22.39 -8.31
CA LYS A 228 13.07 -22.33 -7.01
C LYS A 228 14.02 -22.38 -5.81
N VAL A 229 15.11 -23.17 -5.88
CA VAL A 229 16.06 -23.32 -4.75
C VAL A 229 16.79 -22.00 -4.54
N LYS A 230 17.30 -21.41 -5.61
CA LYS A 230 17.95 -20.11 -5.59
C LYS A 230 16.99 -19.01 -5.13
N GLY A 231 15.73 -19.05 -5.62
CA GLY A 231 14.68 -18.12 -5.21
C GLY A 231 14.39 -18.20 -3.71
N LYS A 232 14.15 -19.39 -3.16
CA LYS A 232 13.92 -19.59 -1.72
C LYS A 232 15.10 -19.08 -0.87
N LYS A 233 16.33 -19.41 -1.28
CA LYS A 233 17.54 -18.89 -0.62
C LYS A 233 17.57 -17.36 -0.62
N ALA A 234 17.26 -16.72 -1.73
CA ALA A 234 17.23 -15.26 -1.84
C ALA A 234 16.14 -14.64 -0.94
N LEU A 235 14.97 -15.29 -0.76
CA LEU A 235 13.95 -14.87 0.21
C LEU A 235 14.49 -14.91 1.65
N TYR A 236 15.17 -15.98 2.04
CA TYR A 236 15.79 -16.11 3.36
C TYR A 236 16.84 -15.01 3.60
N ASP A 237 17.73 -14.81 2.63
CA ASP A 237 18.79 -13.80 2.68
C ASP A 237 18.19 -12.36 2.76
N ALA A 238 17.10 -12.12 2.03
CA ALA A 238 16.36 -10.85 2.07
C ALA A 238 15.77 -10.59 3.45
N LEU A 239 15.02 -11.55 4.01
CA LEU A 239 14.43 -11.44 5.35
C LEU A 239 15.49 -11.29 6.45
N SER A 240 16.65 -11.92 6.28
CA SER A 240 17.76 -11.83 7.24
C SER A 240 18.30 -10.41 7.41
N LYS A 241 18.14 -9.52 6.41
CA LYS A 241 18.50 -8.09 6.51
C LYS A 241 17.72 -7.37 7.62
N LEU A 242 16.51 -7.83 7.93
CA LEU A 242 15.67 -7.24 8.97
C LEU A 242 16.24 -7.39 10.39
N ASN A 243 17.22 -8.28 10.61
CA ASN A 243 17.89 -8.41 11.92
C ASN A 243 18.48 -7.08 12.39
N THR A 244 19.07 -6.29 11.50
CA THR A 244 19.66 -4.98 11.84
C THR A 244 18.59 -3.98 12.24
N VAL A 245 17.41 -4.03 11.61
CA VAL A 245 16.29 -3.14 11.99
C VAL A 245 15.77 -3.50 13.37
N VAL A 246 15.50 -4.79 13.64
CA VAL A 246 14.92 -5.21 14.93
C VAL A 246 15.89 -5.06 16.11
N GLN A 247 17.20 -5.06 15.87
CA GLN A 247 18.20 -4.75 16.89
C GLN A 247 18.10 -3.30 17.36
N VAL A 248 17.83 -2.35 16.45
CA VAL A 248 17.74 -0.92 16.76
C VAL A 248 16.31 -0.51 17.13
N ARG A 249 15.33 -1.13 16.52
CA ARG A 249 13.89 -0.85 16.67
C ARG A 249 13.11 -2.15 16.86
N PRO A 250 13.19 -2.79 18.02
CA PRO A 250 12.43 -4.01 18.31
C PRO A 250 10.92 -3.73 18.22
N ASN A 251 10.16 -4.71 17.75
CA ASN A 251 8.71 -4.63 17.57
C ASN A 251 8.23 -3.46 16.69
N SER A 252 9.07 -3.02 15.76
CA SER A 252 8.69 -1.97 14.82
C SER A 252 7.42 -2.36 14.03
N PRO A 253 6.37 -1.52 14.02
CA PRO A 253 5.15 -1.79 13.25
C PRO A 253 5.41 -2.01 11.76
N ASN A 254 6.39 -1.33 11.17
CA ASN A 254 6.75 -1.50 9.77
C ASN A 254 7.27 -2.92 9.49
N VAL A 255 8.18 -3.44 10.35
CA VAL A 255 8.74 -4.79 10.19
C VAL A 255 7.68 -5.86 10.47
N VAL A 256 6.92 -5.73 11.57
CA VAL A 256 5.85 -6.66 11.93
C VAL A 256 4.82 -6.75 10.80
N ASN A 257 4.38 -5.60 10.28
CA ASN A 257 3.43 -5.55 9.18
C ASN A 257 3.99 -6.22 7.91
N TYR A 258 5.25 -5.96 7.56
CA TYR A 258 5.90 -6.58 6.41
C TYR A 258 5.95 -8.12 6.55
N LEU A 259 6.36 -8.63 7.71
CA LEU A 259 6.43 -10.07 7.97
C LEU A 259 5.04 -10.74 7.94
N LEU A 260 4.02 -10.08 8.48
CA LEU A 260 2.65 -10.58 8.42
C LEU A 260 2.10 -10.63 6.99
N CYS A 261 2.46 -9.65 6.14
CA CYS A 261 2.13 -9.69 4.72
C CYS A 261 2.74 -10.92 4.00
N LYS A 262 3.92 -11.36 4.43
CA LYS A 262 4.65 -12.46 3.78
C LYS A 262 4.39 -13.85 4.36
N ARG A 263 3.71 -13.94 5.49
CA ARG A 263 3.49 -15.20 6.22
C ARG A 263 2.86 -16.29 5.37
N ASP A 264 1.70 -16.01 4.79
CA ASP A 264 0.92 -17.02 4.06
C ASP A 264 1.56 -17.39 2.72
N GLU A 265 2.21 -16.41 2.10
CA GLU A 265 3.04 -16.61 0.91
C GLU A 265 4.22 -17.55 1.22
N LEU A 266 4.95 -17.29 2.30
CA LEU A 266 6.06 -18.15 2.74
C LEU A 266 5.58 -19.56 3.09
N LYS A 267 4.43 -19.70 3.77
CA LYS A 267 3.82 -21.01 4.05
C LYS A 267 3.58 -21.79 2.76
N SER A 268 3.04 -21.13 1.75
CA SER A 268 2.78 -21.76 0.44
C SER A 268 4.08 -22.13 -0.30
N ILE A 269 5.04 -21.20 -0.35
CA ILE A 269 6.33 -21.41 -1.03
C ILE A 269 7.13 -22.56 -0.40
N LEU A 270 7.07 -22.67 0.91
CA LEU A 270 7.81 -23.67 1.68
C LEU A 270 7.08 -25.01 1.84
N SER A 271 5.86 -25.15 1.32
CA SER A 271 5.04 -26.36 1.49
C SER A 271 5.76 -27.65 1.03
N ASP A 272 6.53 -27.56 -0.06
CA ASP A 272 7.31 -28.64 -0.66
C ASP A 272 8.77 -28.69 -0.17
N SER A 273 9.15 -27.86 0.80
CA SER A 273 10.51 -27.77 1.32
C SER A 273 10.81 -28.85 2.37
N GLU A 274 12.09 -29.17 2.50
CA GLU A 274 12.57 -30.05 3.58
C GLU A 274 12.32 -29.40 4.96
N VAL A 275 12.14 -30.25 5.99
CA VAL A 275 11.89 -29.82 7.37
C VAL A 275 12.97 -28.85 7.88
N LYS A 276 14.21 -29.07 7.50
CA LYS A 276 15.31 -28.18 7.88
C LYS A 276 15.13 -26.79 7.33
N GLU A 277 14.81 -26.65 6.03
CA GLU A 277 14.59 -25.34 5.38
C GLU A 277 13.40 -24.60 6.02
N LYS A 278 12.27 -25.31 6.24
CA LYS A 278 11.12 -24.75 6.97
C LYS A 278 11.51 -24.24 8.37
N THR A 279 12.30 -25.04 9.10
CA THR A 279 12.75 -24.71 10.47
C THR A 279 13.64 -23.49 10.49
N ASP A 280 14.55 -23.33 9.52
CA ASP A 280 15.42 -22.18 9.41
C ASP A 280 14.61 -20.90 9.18
N PHE A 281 13.62 -20.90 8.26
CA PHE A 281 12.71 -19.78 8.06
C PHE A 281 11.91 -19.46 9.32
N VAL A 282 11.29 -20.44 9.96
CA VAL A 282 10.48 -20.23 11.17
C VAL A 282 11.33 -19.66 12.30
N THR A 283 12.56 -20.15 12.47
CA THR A 283 13.50 -19.64 13.48
C THR A 283 13.84 -18.17 13.21
N LEU A 284 14.11 -17.81 11.95
CA LEU A 284 14.36 -16.43 11.55
C LEU A 284 13.14 -15.54 11.87
N LEU A 285 11.94 -15.93 11.40
CA LEU A 285 10.71 -15.15 11.57
C LEU A 285 10.35 -14.95 13.04
N LYS A 286 10.47 -15.97 13.88
CA LYS A 286 10.25 -15.86 15.34
C LYS A 286 11.24 -14.92 16.02
N ARG A 287 12.48 -14.86 15.54
CA ARG A 287 13.47 -13.91 16.03
C ARG A 287 13.16 -12.47 15.63
N LEU A 288 12.68 -12.27 14.39
CA LEU A 288 12.34 -10.95 13.87
C LEU A 288 11.05 -10.38 14.47
N ASP A 289 10.08 -11.26 14.77
CA ASP A 289 8.78 -10.89 15.33
C ASP A 289 8.33 -11.93 16.39
N PRO A 290 8.88 -11.86 17.61
CA PRO A 290 8.57 -12.78 18.71
C PRO A 290 7.08 -12.77 19.08
N SER A 291 6.42 -11.63 18.95
CA SER A 291 5.01 -11.45 19.34
C SER A 291 4.03 -12.29 18.52
N ASN A 292 4.41 -12.66 17.30
CA ASN A 292 3.61 -13.49 16.39
C ASN A 292 4.20 -14.90 16.17
N SER A 293 5.03 -15.39 17.08
CA SER A 293 5.73 -16.68 16.95
C SER A 293 4.80 -17.87 16.67
N SER A 294 3.59 -17.89 17.24
CA SER A 294 2.58 -18.93 16.99
C SER A 294 2.11 -18.95 15.54
N LYS A 295 1.96 -17.79 14.91
CA LYS A 295 1.53 -17.68 13.52
C LYS A 295 2.59 -18.23 12.55
N TYR A 296 3.87 -18.04 12.86
CA TYR A 296 4.97 -18.56 12.02
C TYR A 296 5.16 -20.08 12.17
N GLN A 297 4.74 -20.67 13.31
CA GLN A 297 4.78 -22.12 13.52
C GLN A 297 3.94 -22.89 12.50
N GLU A 298 2.90 -22.27 11.94
CA GLU A 298 2.04 -22.87 10.92
C GLU A 298 2.78 -23.21 9.61
N ILE A 299 3.96 -22.62 9.37
CA ILE A 299 4.81 -22.94 8.20
C ILE A 299 5.37 -24.36 8.28
N LEU A 300 5.53 -24.92 9.49
CA LEU A 300 6.03 -26.28 9.68
C LEU A 300 4.98 -27.37 9.39
N GLN A 301 3.71 -26.99 9.32
CA GLN A 301 2.60 -27.88 9.00
C GLN A 301 2.48 -28.06 7.48
#